data_0dbf173746b6ad3aed14492f04bbc771
#
_entry.id   0dbf173746b6ad3aed14492f04bbc771
#
_cell.length_a   1.000
_cell.length_b   1.000
_cell.length_c   1.000
_cell.angle_alpha   90.00
_cell.angle_beta   90.00
_cell.angle_gamma   90.00
#
_symmetry.space_group_name_H-M   'P 1'
#
loop_
_entity.id
_entity.type
_entity.pdbx_description
1 polymer ?
#
loop_
_entity_poly.entity_id
_entity_poly.type
_entity_poly.pdbx_seq_one_letter_code
_entity_poly.pdbx_strand_id
1 'polypeptide(L)'
;MESAPPLGGKARSAQGAPVADLAVPLGPMPLHLVVMGVSGCGKTLIGSAVAQVLGLPFIEGDELHPPRNVALMAAGTPLTDADRADWLATIAARLGSAQAAGQGLVVSCSALKRSYRDVLRGSCPGLRLVHLHGSAALLHQRMLARTGHYMPASLLASQLATLEPPAADEDAISVDIGLPPDPVAATVLARLQATAR
;
A
#
# COMPACT_ATOMS: atom_id res chain seq x y z
N MET A 1 -27.85 59.84 9.89
CA MET A 1 -26.44 59.37 9.74
C MET A 1 -26.27 58.19 10.69
N GLU A 2 -26.45 57.00 10.17
CA GLU A 2 -26.46 55.76 10.94
C GLU A 2 -25.42 54.83 10.33
N SER A 3 -24.36 54.59 11.12
CA SER A 3 -23.21 53.77 10.70
C SER A 3 -23.50 52.29 10.93
N ALA A 4 -23.43 51.48 9.88
CA ALA A 4 -23.52 50.03 9.95
C ALA A 4 -22.19 49.41 10.51
N PRO A 5 -22.25 48.34 11.32
CA PRO A 5 -21.06 47.61 11.77
C PRO A 5 -20.56 46.59 10.72
N PRO A 6 -19.26 46.24 10.73
CA PRO A 6 -18.68 45.32 9.77
C PRO A 6 -18.94 43.88 10.18
N LEU A 7 -19.44 43.08 9.23
CA LEU A 7 -19.52 41.61 9.29
C LEU A 7 -18.14 41.01 8.99
N GLY A 8 -17.41 40.62 10.04
CA GLY A 8 -16.16 39.87 9.94
C GLY A 8 -16.33 38.44 10.50
N GLY A 9 -17.00 37.55 9.77
CA GLY A 9 -17.04 36.15 10.10
C GLY A 9 -15.79 35.44 9.54
N LYS A 10 -14.79 35.19 10.40
CA LYS A 10 -13.67 34.29 10.05
C LYS A 10 -14.19 32.84 10.02
N ALA A 11 -14.21 32.25 8.85
CA ALA A 11 -14.38 30.82 8.69
C ALA A 11 -13.23 30.11 9.41
N ARG A 12 -13.55 29.33 10.46
CA ARG A 12 -12.60 28.40 11.09
C ARG A 12 -12.40 27.24 10.13
N SER A 13 -11.22 27.17 9.51
CA SER A 13 -10.75 25.97 8.84
C SER A 13 -10.64 24.85 9.88
N ALA A 14 -11.39 23.78 9.68
CA ALA A 14 -11.24 22.54 10.44
C ALA A 14 -9.87 21.93 10.07
N GLN A 15 -8.86 22.23 10.87
CA GLN A 15 -7.59 21.53 10.84
C GLN A 15 -7.84 20.12 11.37
N GLY A 16 -7.71 19.11 10.49
CA GLY A 16 -7.69 17.71 10.88
C GLY A 16 -6.60 17.50 11.94
N ALA A 17 -6.92 16.80 13.01
CA ALA A 17 -5.97 16.47 14.06
C ALA A 17 -4.76 15.72 13.47
N PRO A 18 -3.53 16.03 13.89
CA PRO A 18 -2.35 15.31 13.40
C PRO A 18 -2.40 13.85 13.86
N VAL A 19 -2.14 12.93 12.93
CA VAL A 19 -2.10 11.46 13.15
C VAL A 19 -0.95 11.04 14.09
N ALA A 20 -0.23 11.98 14.69
CA ALA A 20 1.01 11.76 15.44
C ALA A 20 0.86 11.13 16.83
N ASP A 21 -0.37 10.93 17.34
CA ASP A 21 -0.58 10.46 18.73
C ASP A 21 -1.10 9.01 18.84
N LEU A 22 -0.96 8.23 17.78
CA LEU A 22 -1.26 6.79 17.77
C LEU A 22 0.02 5.96 17.93
N ALA A 23 0.70 6.07 19.08
CA ALA A 23 1.70 5.09 19.48
C ALA A 23 0.99 3.73 19.65
N VAL A 24 1.11 2.87 18.65
CA VAL A 24 0.50 1.52 18.64
C VAL A 24 1.47 0.57 19.32
N PRO A 25 1.19 0.03 20.52
CA PRO A 25 1.94 -1.09 21.05
C PRO A 25 1.53 -2.33 20.24
N LEU A 26 2.30 -2.63 19.21
CA LEU A 26 2.25 -3.90 18.52
C LEU A 26 2.98 -4.91 19.40
N GLY A 27 2.35 -6.06 19.68
CA GLY A 27 2.86 -7.10 20.58
C GLY A 27 4.33 -7.50 20.39
N PRO A 28 4.85 -8.52 21.12
CA PRO A 28 6.30 -8.79 21.28
C PRO A 28 7.02 -9.23 20.00
N MET A 29 6.33 -9.43 18.88
CA MET A 29 6.91 -9.86 17.60
C MET A 29 7.01 -8.70 16.62
N PRO A 30 8.10 -8.61 15.84
CA PRO A 30 8.23 -7.57 14.82
C PRO A 30 7.15 -7.71 13.77
N LEU A 31 6.49 -6.59 13.42
CA LEU A 31 5.42 -6.57 12.43
C LEU A 31 5.98 -6.47 11.01
N HIS A 32 5.56 -7.39 10.15
CA HIS A 32 5.87 -7.37 8.72
C HIS A 32 4.58 -7.18 7.93
N LEU A 33 4.56 -6.17 7.08
CA LEU A 33 3.39 -5.83 6.26
C LEU A 33 3.75 -5.81 4.78
N VAL A 34 2.88 -6.35 3.95
CA VAL A 34 2.84 -6.07 2.52
C VAL A 34 1.56 -5.31 2.20
N VAL A 35 1.69 -4.06 1.75
CA VAL A 35 0.59 -3.26 1.22
C VAL A 35 0.45 -3.57 -0.26
N MET A 36 -0.65 -4.23 -0.63
CA MET A 36 -0.85 -4.80 -1.96
C MET A 36 -2.05 -4.20 -2.71
N GLY A 37 -2.11 -4.49 -3.99
CA GLY A 37 -3.18 -4.11 -4.90
C GLY A 37 -2.65 -3.61 -6.24
N VAL A 38 -3.54 -3.31 -7.17
CA VAL A 38 -3.21 -2.88 -8.53
C VAL A 38 -2.60 -1.47 -8.56
N SER A 39 -2.07 -1.05 -9.70
CA SER A 39 -1.59 0.32 -9.90
C SER A 39 -2.71 1.34 -9.68
N GLY A 40 -2.37 2.50 -9.12
CA GLY A 40 -3.35 3.55 -8.78
C GLY A 40 -4.06 3.37 -7.44
N CYS A 41 -3.94 2.22 -6.74
CA CYS A 41 -4.61 2.03 -5.44
C CYS A 41 -3.94 2.75 -4.26
N GLY A 42 -2.74 3.32 -4.43
CA GLY A 42 -2.09 4.14 -3.40
C GLY A 42 -1.16 3.38 -2.46
N LYS A 43 -0.61 2.22 -2.86
CA LYS A 43 0.29 1.39 -2.04
C LYS A 43 1.42 2.16 -1.37
N THR A 44 2.16 2.95 -2.16
CA THR A 44 3.27 3.76 -1.68
C THR A 44 2.82 4.76 -0.62
N LEU A 45 1.75 5.51 -0.92
CA LEU A 45 1.23 6.56 -0.05
C LEU A 45 0.72 5.99 1.29
N ILE A 46 -0.11 4.95 1.22
CA ILE A 46 -0.67 4.32 2.43
C ILE A 46 0.40 3.53 3.17
N GLY A 47 1.26 2.79 2.45
CA GLY A 47 2.34 2.00 3.05
C GLY A 47 3.34 2.87 3.79
N SER A 48 3.79 3.99 3.20
CA SER A 48 4.71 4.92 3.87
C SER A 48 4.05 5.62 5.07
N ALA A 49 2.78 6.04 4.97
CA ALA A 49 2.06 6.64 6.08
C ALA A 49 1.88 5.67 7.27
N VAL A 50 1.50 4.42 6.99
CA VAL A 50 1.38 3.37 8.01
C VAL A 50 2.75 3.07 8.63
N ALA A 51 3.79 2.93 7.83
CA ALA A 51 5.15 2.70 8.31
C ALA A 51 5.64 3.82 9.23
N GLN A 52 5.39 5.08 8.86
CA GLN A 52 5.75 6.25 9.66
C GLN A 52 5.06 6.23 11.03
N VAL A 53 3.75 5.97 11.09
CA VAL A 53 3.01 5.91 12.37
C VAL A 53 3.50 4.76 13.24
N LEU A 54 3.86 3.63 12.63
CA LEU A 54 4.37 2.44 13.35
C LEU A 54 5.86 2.55 13.72
N GLY A 55 6.59 3.56 13.25
CA GLY A 55 8.05 3.68 13.43
C GLY A 55 8.83 2.57 12.71
N LEU A 56 8.29 2.05 11.60
CA LEU A 56 8.89 0.95 10.82
C LEU A 56 9.55 1.47 9.53
N PRO A 57 10.61 0.80 9.05
CA PRO A 57 11.14 1.04 7.71
C PRO A 57 10.08 0.75 6.64
N PHE A 58 10.13 1.52 5.55
CA PHE A 58 9.31 1.31 4.35
C PHE A 58 10.20 1.01 3.14
N ILE A 59 9.82 0.02 2.34
CA ILE A 59 10.45 -0.30 1.06
C ILE A 59 9.39 -0.18 -0.05
N GLU A 60 9.70 0.62 -1.08
CA GLU A 60 8.92 0.64 -2.32
C GLU A 60 9.30 -0.56 -3.17
N GLY A 61 8.40 -1.54 -3.28
CA GLY A 61 8.67 -2.79 -4.01
C GLY A 61 8.89 -2.58 -5.51
N ASP A 62 8.29 -1.55 -6.10
CA ASP A 62 8.45 -1.25 -7.52
C ASP A 62 9.90 -0.83 -7.86
N GLU A 63 10.66 -0.27 -6.90
CA GLU A 63 12.08 0.07 -7.06
C GLU A 63 12.99 -1.17 -7.11
N LEU A 64 12.50 -2.31 -6.68
CA LEU A 64 13.25 -3.58 -6.69
C LEU A 64 13.12 -4.36 -8.01
N HIS A 65 12.35 -3.84 -8.98
CA HIS A 65 12.28 -4.46 -10.30
C HIS A 65 13.63 -4.38 -11.03
N PRO A 66 14.07 -5.48 -11.64
CA PRO A 66 15.25 -5.43 -12.53
C PRO A 66 14.98 -4.47 -13.72
N PRO A 67 16.04 -3.84 -14.28
CA PRO A 67 15.90 -2.85 -15.36
C PRO A 67 15.09 -3.36 -16.56
N ARG A 68 15.19 -4.64 -16.89
CA ARG A 68 14.41 -5.27 -17.96
C ARG A 68 12.90 -5.16 -17.71
N ASN A 69 12.44 -5.41 -16.47
CA ASN A 69 11.04 -5.33 -16.11
C ASN A 69 10.53 -3.90 -16.18
N VAL A 70 11.34 -2.94 -15.72
CA VAL A 70 11.01 -1.51 -15.81
C VAL A 70 10.84 -1.10 -17.28
N ALA A 71 11.73 -1.55 -18.17
CA ALA A 71 11.65 -1.26 -19.61
C ALA A 71 10.37 -1.87 -20.24
N LEU A 72 10.03 -3.11 -19.91
CA LEU A 72 8.79 -3.75 -20.39
C LEU A 72 7.54 -2.98 -19.93
N MET A 73 7.47 -2.63 -18.66
CA MET A 73 6.33 -1.89 -18.10
C MET A 73 6.23 -0.48 -18.70
N ALA A 74 7.35 0.22 -18.90
CA ALA A 74 7.38 1.52 -19.54
C ALA A 74 6.90 1.47 -21.00
N ALA A 75 7.18 0.36 -21.70
CA ALA A 75 6.67 0.10 -23.05
C ALA A 75 5.20 -0.37 -23.08
N GLY A 76 4.52 -0.44 -21.92
CA GLY A 76 3.13 -0.90 -21.83
C GLY A 76 2.97 -2.42 -21.98
N THR A 77 4.06 -3.19 -21.86
CA THR A 77 4.04 -4.65 -21.94
C THR A 77 3.82 -5.25 -20.55
N PRO A 78 2.73 -6.02 -20.33
CA PRO A 78 2.51 -6.71 -19.06
C PRO A 78 3.62 -7.72 -18.77
N LEU A 79 4.09 -7.76 -17.53
CA LEU A 79 5.04 -8.76 -17.10
C LEU A 79 4.37 -10.15 -17.00
N THR A 80 5.09 -11.17 -17.40
CA THR A 80 4.72 -12.59 -17.16
C THR A 80 5.07 -13.01 -15.73
N ASP A 81 4.63 -14.20 -15.32
CA ASP A 81 5.00 -14.77 -14.02
C ASP A 81 6.52 -15.00 -13.92
N ALA A 82 7.16 -15.42 -15.01
CA ALA A 82 8.60 -15.60 -15.10
C ALA A 82 9.36 -14.27 -14.92
N ASP A 83 8.85 -13.19 -15.52
CA ASP A 83 9.45 -11.85 -15.36
C ASP A 83 9.39 -11.36 -13.91
N ARG A 84 8.35 -11.76 -13.14
CA ARG A 84 8.18 -11.36 -11.74
C ARG A 84 8.96 -12.20 -10.75
N ALA A 85 9.45 -13.39 -11.14
CA ALA A 85 10.04 -14.35 -10.21
C ALA A 85 11.22 -13.75 -9.41
N ASP A 86 12.19 -13.15 -10.09
CA ASP A 86 13.38 -12.54 -9.45
C ASP A 86 13.02 -11.34 -8.58
N TRP A 87 12.05 -10.55 -9.01
CA TRP A 87 11.54 -9.43 -8.24
C TRP A 87 10.86 -9.88 -6.95
N LEU A 88 9.98 -10.89 -7.03
CA LEU A 88 9.32 -11.46 -5.84
C LEU A 88 10.34 -12.10 -4.90
N ALA A 89 11.34 -12.82 -5.43
CA ALA A 89 12.42 -13.38 -4.63
C ALA A 89 13.23 -12.30 -3.91
N THR A 90 13.46 -11.16 -4.57
CA THR A 90 14.15 -10.02 -3.95
C THR A 90 13.34 -9.42 -2.80
N ILE A 91 12.03 -9.22 -2.97
CA ILE A 91 11.15 -8.74 -1.89
C ILE A 91 11.11 -9.76 -0.74
N ALA A 92 10.94 -11.04 -1.06
CA ALA A 92 10.94 -12.14 -0.08
C ALA A 92 12.24 -12.17 0.75
N ALA A 93 13.40 -11.99 0.10
CA ALA A 93 14.69 -11.92 0.78
C ALA A 93 14.77 -10.71 1.73
N ARG A 94 14.23 -9.53 1.35
CA ARG A 94 14.17 -8.35 2.23
C ARG A 94 13.31 -8.61 3.47
N LEU A 95 12.13 -9.21 3.29
CA LEU A 95 11.23 -9.58 4.38
C LEU A 95 11.88 -10.61 5.31
N GLY A 96 12.47 -11.67 4.75
CA GLY A 96 13.16 -12.70 5.53
C GLY A 96 14.37 -12.18 6.32
N SER A 97 15.15 -11.27 5.73
CA SER A 97 16.28 -10.62 6.41
C SER A 97 15.80 -9.73 7.56
N ALA A 98 14.74 -8.96 7.39
CA ALA A 98 14.15 -8.15 8.45
C ALA A 98 13.63 -9.02 9.60
N GLN A 99 12.93 -10.11 9.28
CA GLN A 99 12.46 -11.07 10.28
C GLN A 99 13.60 -11.72 11.05
N ALA A 100 14.65 -12.17 10.37
CA ALA A 100 15.83 -12.78 11.01
C ALA A 100 16.55 -11.78 11.92
N ALA A 101 16.53 -10.50 11.59
CA ALA A 101 17.10 -9.42 12.40
C ALA A 101 16.19 -8.97 13.57
N GLY A 102 14.97 -9.51 13.69
CA GLY A 102 13.98 -9.06 14.67
C GLY A 102 13.48 -7.63 14.43
N GLN A 103 13.49 -7.17 13.17
CA GLN A 103 13.09 -5.83 12.75
C GLN A 103 11.78 -5.89 11.97
N GLY A 104 10.83 -5.04 12.32
CA GLY A 104 9.61 -4.88 11.52
C GLY A 104 9.89 -4.22 10.18
N LEU A 105 9.02 -4.48 9.19
CA LEU A 105 9.17 -3.91 7.84
C LEU A 105 7.81 -3.76 7.15
N VAL A 106 7.62 -2.64 6.47
CA VAL A 106 6.49 -2.42 5.55
C VAL A 106 7.01 -2.39 4.12
N VAL A 107 6.39 -3.15 3.22
CA VAL A 107 6.75 -3.19 1.80
C VAL A 107 5.52 -2.92 0.95
N SER A 108 5.62 -2.05 -0.07
CA SER A 108 4.62 -2.00 -1.13
C SER A 108 4.92 -3.08 -2.17
N CYS A 109 3.91 -3.84 -2.59
CA CYS A 109 4.05 -4.86 -3.63
C CYS A 109 2.69 -5.10 -4.28
N SER A 110 2.62 -5.23 -5.61
CA SER A 110 1.34 -5.54 -6.25
C SER A 110 0.73 -6.87 -5.77
N ALA A 111 1.54 -7.91 -5.58
CA ALA A 111 1.19 -9.24 -5.01
C ALA A 111 -0.14 -9.81 -5.54
N LEU A 112 -0.38 -9.68 -6.86
CA LEU A 112 -1.68 -9.86 -7.51
C LEU A 112 -2.22 -11.29 -7.42
N LYS A 113 -1.36 -12.30 -7.50
CA LYS A 113 -1.76 -13.71 -7.42
C LYS A 113 -1.50 -14.28 -6.03
N ARG A 114 -2.28 -15.28 -5.65
CA ARG A 114 -2.04 -16.04 -4.40
C ARG A 114 -0.63 -16.64 -4.39
N SER A 115 -0.19 -17.23 -5.49
CA SER A 115 1.15 -17.81 -5.61
C SER A 115 2.28 -16.79 -5.33
N TYR A 116 2.10 -15.51 -5.69
CA TYR A 116 3.08 -14.46 -5.36
C TYR A 116 3.10 -14.18 -3.85
N ARG A 117 1.91 -14.13 -3.23
CA ARG A 117 1.78 -13.93 -1.78
C ARG A 117 2.35 -15.09 -0.98
N ASP A 118 2.22 -16.33 -1.51
CA ASP A 118 2.78 -17.52 -0.90
C ASP A 118 4.32 -17.51 -0.92
N VAL A 119 4.95 -17.00 -2.00
CA VAL A 119 6.41 -16.78 -2.06
C VAL A 119 6.86 -15.82 -0.94
N LEU A 120 6.14 -14.71 -0.74
CA LEU A 120 6.48 -13.73 0.30
C LEU A 120 6.31 -14.31 1.71
N ARG A 121 5.20 -15.04 1.95
CA ARG A 121 4.94 -15.72 3.23
C ARG A 121 5.95 -16.82 3.53
N GLY A 122 6.43 -17.53 2.50
CA GLY A 122 7.43 -18.58 2.67
C GLY A 122 8.73 -18.07 3.30
N SER A 123 9.09 -16.81 3.07
CA SER A 123 10.27 -16.17 3.63
C SER A 123 10.00 -15.40 4.93
N CYS A 124 8.74 -15.12 5.24
CA CYS A 124 8.33 -14.36 6.41
C CYS A 124 7.00 -14.92 6.96
N PRO A 125 7.05 -16.00 7.78
CA PRO A 125 5.89 -16.63 8.38
C PRO A 125 5.09 -15.69 9.22
N GLY A 126 4.38 -15.01 9.36
CA GLY A 126 3.70 -13.96 10.13
C GLY A 126 3.50 -12.69 9.34
N LEU A 127 3.83 -12.74 8.05
CA LEU A 127 3.58 -11.65 7.12
C LEU A 127 2.08 -11.34 7.05
N ARG A 128 1.72 -10.09 7.28
CA ARG A 128 0.34 -9.60 7.17
C ARG A 128 0.15 -8.86 5.85
N LEU A 129 -1.00 -9.07 5.23
CA LEU A 129 -1.36 -8.42 3.97
C LEU A 129 -2.36 -7.30 4.23
N VAL A 130 -2.14 -6.15 3.57
CA VAL A 130 -3.09 -5.04 3.49
C VAL A 130 -3.47 -4.88 2.03
N HIS A 131 -4.67 -5.29 1.66
CA HIS A 131 -5.19 -5.21 0.29
C HIS A 131 -5.97 -3.91 0.10
N LEU A 132 -5.40 -3.01 -0.69
CA LEU A 132 -6.06 -1.77 -1.11
C LEU A 132 -6.82 -2.02 -2.40
N HIS A 133 -8.13 -1.80 -2.38
CA HIS A 133 -9.00 -2.03 -3.54
C HIS A 133 -9.96 -0.86 -3.77
N GLY A 134 -10.45 -0.73 -4.98
CA GLY A 134 -11.42 0.29 -5.35
C GLY A 134 -12.03 -0.01 -6.72
N SER A 135 -13.00 0.78 -7.14
CA SER A 135 -13.62 0.60 -8.44
C SER A 135 -12.61 0.83 -9.59
N ALA A 136 -12.79 0.11 -10.69
CA ALA A 136 -11.95 0.28 -11.89
C ALA A 136 -11.95 1.74 -12.38
N ALA A 137 -13.10 2.43 -12.30
CA ALA A 137 -13.23 3.83 -12.68
C ALA A 137 -12.34 4.75 -11.82
N LEU A 138 -12.36 4.58 -10.49
CA LEU A 138 -11.52 5.36 -9.58
C LEU A 138 -10.03 5.10 -9.82
N LEU A 139 -9.66 3.84 -9.99
CA LEU A 139 -8.28 3.44 -10.26
C LEU A 139 -7.77 4.03 -11.58
N HIS A 140 -8.58 3.96 -12.63
CA HIS A 140 -8.27 4.55 -13.94
C HIS A 140 -8.10 6.07 -13.86
N GLN A 141 -9.03 6.77 -13.18
CA GLN A 141 -8.95 8.21 -12.95
C GLN A 141 -7.63 8.59 -12.22
N ARG A 142 -7.27 7.85 -11.17
CA ARG A 142 -6.02 8.08 -10.43
C ARG A 142 -4.78 7.81 -11.27
N MET A 143 -4.80 6.78 -12.13
CA MET A 143 -3.69 6.50 -13.04
C MET A 143 -3.49 7.62 -14.07
N LEU A 144 -4.57 8.18 -14.62
CA LEU A 144 -4.49 9.31 -15.57
C LEU A 144 -3.99 10.60 -14.91
N ALA A 145 -4.33 10.83 -13.64
CA ALA A 145 -3.88 12.01 -12.90
C ALA A 145 -2.39 11.94 -12.47
N ARG A 146 -1.76 10.77 -12.55
CA ARG A 146 -0.34 10.61 -12.18
C ARG A 146 0.57 11.17 -13.27
N THR A 147 1.44 12.09 -12.87
CA THR A 147 2.54 12.59 -13.71
C THR A 147 3.86 11.93 -13.30
N GLY A 148 4.74 11.64 -14.28
CA GLY A 148 6.09 11.17 -14.02
C GLY A 148 6.24 9.70 -13.58
N HIS A 149 5.20 8.88 -13.70
CA HIS A 149 5.30 7.44 -13.40
C HIS A 149 5.54 6.64 -14.68
N TYR A 150 6.48 5.68 -14.62
CA TYR A 150 6.87 4.88 -15.80
C TYR A 150 5.79 3.87 -16.27
N MET A 151 4.77 3.57 -15.45
CA MET A 151 3.75 2.60 -15.76
C MET A 151 2.51 3.27 -16.38
N PRO A 152 2.19 3.01 -17.65
CA PRO A 152 1.02 3.59 -18.33
C PRO A 152 -0.30 3.01 -17.81
N ALA A 153 -1.38 3.80 -17.93
CA ALA A 153 -2.72 3.40 -17.52
C ALA A 153 -3.25 2.15 -18.27
N SER A 154 -2.71 1.86 -19.46
CA SER A 154 -3.07 0.66 -20.24
C SER A 154 -2.78 -0.65 -19.52
N LEU A 155 -1.81 -0.68 -18.59
CA LEU A 155 -1.51 -1.87 -17.79
C LEU A 155 -2.52 -2.17 -16.68
N LEU A 156 -3.38 -1.20 -16.31
CA LEU A 156 -4.38 -1.40 -15.25
C LEU A 156 -5.35 -2.54 -15.58
N ALA A 157 -5.83 -2.61 -16.82
CA ALA A 157 -6.77 -3.66 -17.24
C ALA A 157 -6.14 -5.07 -17.09
N SER A 158 -4.88 -5.21 -17.50
CA SER A 158 -4.12 -6.45 -17.34
C SER A 158 -3.93 -6.82 -15.86
N GLN A 159 -3.64 -5.84 -14.99
CA GLN A 159 -3.48 -6.08 -13.57
C GLN A 159 -4.80 -6.48 -12.90
N LEU A 160 -5.92 -5.84 -13.25
CA LEU A 160 -7.24 -6.21 -12.77
C LEU A 160 -7.65 -7.61 -13.20
N ALA A 161 -7.32 -8.01 -14.44
CA ALA A 161 -7.56 -9.37 -14.93
C ALA A 161 -6.67 -10.43 -14.25
N THR A 162 -5.49 -10.03 -13.77
CA THR A 162 -4.53 -10.91 -13.08
C THR A 162 -4.81 -11.00 -11.58
N LEU A 163 -5.49 -10.00 -11.01
CA LEU A 163 -5.71 -9.92 -9.57
C LEU A 163 -6.60 -11.07 -9.08
N GLU A 164 -6.06 -11.86 -8.20
CA GLU A 164 -6.77 -12.79 -7.34
C GLU A 164 -6.97 -12.11 -5.97
N PRO A 165 -8.15 -11.60 -5.64
CA PRO A 165 -8.39 -10.99 -4.33
C PRO A 165 -8.02 -11.97 -3.20
N PRO A 166 -7.41 -11.49 -2.11
CA PRO A 166 -7.09 -12.37 -0.99
C PRO A 166 -8.33 -13.13 -0.50
N ALA A 167 -8.20 -14.44 -0.36
CA ALA A 167 -9.24 -15.30 0.18
C ALA A 167 -9.32 -15.19 1.72
N ALA A 168 -10.39 -15.72 2.31
CA ALA A 168 -10.60 -15.62 3.76
C ALA A 168 -9.49 -16.27 4.59
N ASP A 169 -8.90 -17.35 4.07
CA ASP A 169 -7.79 -18.06 4.71
C ASP A 169 -6.43 -17.33 4.62
N GLU A 170 -6.38 -16.22 3.90
CA GLU A 170 -5.19 -15.39 3.81
C GLU A 170 -5.11 -14.29 4.89
N ASP A 171 -6.17 -14.10 5.67
CA ASP A 171 -6.27 -13.14 6.77
C ASP A 171 -5.81 -11.71 6.40
N ALA A 172 -6.15 -11.29 5.18
CA ALA A 172 -5.73 -9.99 4.66
C ALA A 172 -6.69 -8.88 5.13
N ILE A 173 -6.12 -7.75 5.52
CA ILE A 173 -6.86 -6.52 5.80
C ILE A 173 -7.25 -5.87 4.48
N SER A 174 -8.48 -6.06 4.01
CA SER A 174 -8.98 -5.43 2.78
C SER A 174 -9.61 -4.07 3.09
N VAL A 175 -9.15 -3.00 2.41
CA VAL A 175 -9.61 -1.62 2.62
C VAL A 175 -9.97 -0.98 1.29
N ASP A 176 -11.19 -0.43 1.20
CA ASP A 176 -11.64 0.36 0.06
C ASP A 176 -10.97 1.74 0.06
N ILE A 177 -10.46 2.14 -1.10
CA ILE A 177 -9.74 3.41 -1.29
C ILE A 177 -10.63 4.55 -1.75
N GLY A 178 -11.94 4.42 -1.70
CA GLY A 178 -12.89 5.49 -2.06
C GLY A 178 -12.79 6.74 -1.18
N LEU A 179 -12.22 6.60 0.01
CA LEU A 179 -11.93 7.71 0.92
C LEU A 179 -10.57 8.36 0.62
N PRO A 180 -10.32 9.59 1.15
CA PRO A 180 -8.99 10.21 1.15
C PRO A 180 -7.92 9.34 1.84
N PRO A 181 -6.62 9.56 1.55
CA PRO A 181 -5.54 8.72 2.07
C PRO A 181 -5.49 8.60 3.60
N ASP A 182 -5.66 9.69 4.33
CA ASP A 182 -5.55 9.68 5.80
C ASP A 182 -6.60 8.77 6.46
N PRO A 183 -7.91 8.85 6.15
CA PRO A 183 -8.91 7.87 6.60
C PRO A 183 -8.60 6.43 6.23
N VAL A 184 -8.04 6.19 5.03
CA VAL A 184 -7.64 4.84 4.60
C VAL A 184 -6.50 4.31 5.48
N ALA A 185 -5.45 5.11 5.71
CA ALA A 185 -4.34 4.73 6.59
C ALA A 185 -4.81 4.51 8.04
N ALA A 186 -5.67 5.37 8.57
CA ALA A 186 -6.27 5.20 9.91
C ALA A 186 -7.07 3.88 10.00
N THR A 187 -7.83 3.53 8.97
CA THR A 187 -8.56 2.25 8.92
C THR A 187 -7.61 1.04 8.95
N VAL A 188 -6.51 1.09 8.20
CA VAL A 188 -5.48 0.04 8.23
C VAL A 188 -4.91 -0.11 9.64
N LEU A 189 -4.50 0.99 10.28
CA LEU A 189 -3.94 0.98 11.64
C LEU A 189 -4.92 0.42 12.66
N ALA A 190 -6.18 0.84 12.63
CA ALA A 190 -7.22 0.35 13.54
C ALA A 190 -7.43 -1.17 13.41
N ARG A 191 -7.44 -1.70 12.17
CA ARG A 191 -7.59 -3.14 11.94
C ARG A 191 -6.35 -3.94 12.33
N LEU A 192 -5.14 -3.37 12.17
CA LEU A 192 -3.92 -3.98 12.67
C LEU A 192 -3.94 -4.14 14.19
N GLN A 193 -4.45 -3.13 14.92
CA GLN A 193 -4.60 -3.17 16.36
C GLN A 193 -5.63 -4.21 16.82
N ALA A 194 -6.77 -4.31 16.14
CA ALA A 194 -7.83 -5.24 16.50
C ALA A 194 -7.40 -6.71 16.39
N THR A 195 -6.47 -7.04 15.50
CA THR A 195 -5.96 -8.40 15.28
C THR A 195 -4.67 -8.71 16.05
N ALA A 196 -4.11 -7.75 16.80
CA ALA A 196 -2.96 -7.94 17.70
C ALA A 196 -3.37 -8.34 19.13
N ARG A 197 -4.68 -8.40 19.40
CA ARG A 197 -5.27 -8.84 20.67
C ARG A 197 -5.67 -10.31 20.62
#